data_6adff63d56aa832ae5ef561ad454ff0a
#
_entry.id   6adff63d56aa832ae5ef561ad454ff0a
#
_cell.length_a   1.000
_cell.length_b   1.000
_cell.length_c   1.000
_cell.angle_alpha   90.00
_cell.angle_beta   90.00
_cell.angle_gamma   90.00
#
_symmetry.space_group_name_H-M   'P 1'
#
loop_
_entity.id
_entity.type
_entity.pdbx_description
1 polymer ?
#
loop_
_entity_poly.entity_id
_entity_poly.type
_entity_poly.pdbx_seq_one_letter_code
_entity_poly.pdbx_strand_id
1 'polypeptide(L)'
;MASTRLLSIDEEQRLAALASLELMDTPAEERFDRLCRLAQDLVGVPISYVSLINQDRQWFKASCGIDGISEIPREGSICDTTLKRNSPLLLLDTTQDPDFCSNPHVVGPPYIKFYLGYPLNVKGQNVGTLCTMDFQPHSGLSEKQLAHMDSLARIAETELLLKDTLETQAQLIQHRNELHEKNEFVRRVLGRYVTDDEAAHVLSAPEELHLGGERREVTILMSDLRGFTPMSDRCAPETVVSILNHYLHHMVEVALRWNGTIDEIIGDALLIIFGAPLQQEDHAFRAASCAVEMQQRMAEVNECLAAEGFPAISCGIGLNTGVVVVGNIGSEKRMKYSVVGSPVNLAARVESLTIGGQILSSESTIQALGERADIAGKLRVNMKGFDRPITIYEVGGIDDRKLALTD
;
A
#
# COMPACT_ATOMS: atom_id res chain seq x y z
N MET A 1 13.86 46.81 -30.53
CA MET A 1 12.52 46.26 -30.42
C MET A 1 12.60 44.78 -30.84
N ALA A 2 12.55 43.86 -29.88
CA ALA A 2 12.57 42.44 -30.17
C ALA A 2 11.25 42.05 -30.84
N SER A 3 11.32 41.61 -32.11
CA SER A 3 10.18 41.07 -32.84
C SER A 3 9.76 39.74 -32.17
N THR A 4 8.65 39.72 -31.47
CA THR A 4 8.05 38.49 -30.96
C THR A 4 7.55 37.67 -32.14
N ARG A 5 8.37 36.73 -32.61
CA ARG A 5 7.98 35.74 -33.62
C ARG A 5 6.99 34.80 -32.99
N LEU A 6 5.75 34.78 -33.47
CA LEU A 6 4.78 33.76 -33.09
C LEU A 6 5.35 32.39 -33.52
N LEU A 7 5.61 31.53 -32.60
CA LEU A 7 6.01 30.14 -32.83
C LEU A 7 4.81 29.34 -33.33
N SER A 8 5.05 28.33 -34.18
CA SER A 8 4.02 27.34 -34.48
C SER A 8 3.75 26.47 -33.27
N ILE A 9 2.55 25.89 -33.15
CA ILE A 9 2.19 24.97 -32.08
C ILE A 9 3.20 23.82 -31.95
N ASP A 10 3.66 23.27 -33.07
CA ASP A 10 4.66 22.21 -33.13
C ASP A 10 6.01 22.65 -32.54
N GLU A 11 6.45 23.90 -32.82
CA GLU A 11 7.71 24.43 -32.29
C GLU A 11 7.62 24.70 -30.78
N GLU A 12 6.46 25.13 -30.26
CA GLU A 12 6.25 25.28 -28.81
C GLU A 12 6.32 23.93 -28.09
N GLN A 13 5.70 22.87 -28.64
CA GLN A 13 5.75 21.53 -28.09
C GLN A 13 7.17 20.96 -28.12
N ARG A 14 7.89 21.18 -29.21
CA ARG A 14 9.29 20.78 -29.35
C ARG A 14 10.20 21.45 -28.31
N LEU A 15 10.04 22.77 -28.12
CA LEU A 15 10.81 23.54 -27.11
C LEU A 15 10.45 23.11 -25.68
N ALA A 16 9.19 22.77 -25.42
CA ALA A 16 8.77 22.23 -24.12
C ALA A 16 9.41 20.86 -23.87
N ALA A 17 9.46 19.98 -24.87
CA ALA A 17 10.14 18.69 -24.78
C ALA A 17 11.64 18.85 -24.51
N LEU A 18 12.29 19.77 -25.22
CA LEU A 18 13.70 20.10 -24.99
C LEU A 18 13.94 20.64 -23.57
N ALA A 19 13.11 21.57 -23.11
CA ALA A 19 13.22 22.16 -21.78
C ALA A 19 13.05 21.12 -20.67
N SER A 20 12.17 20.13 -20.88
CA SER A 20 11.94 19.06 -19.90
C SER A 20 13.17 18.15 -19.68
N LEU A 21 14.13 18.14 -20.57
CA LEU A 21 15.37 17.37 -20.42
C LEU A 21 16.35 17.98 -19.40
N GLU A 22 16.26 19.30 -19.18
CA GLU A 22 17.18 20.06 -18.30
C GLU A 22 18.67 19.80 -18.59
N LEU A 23 19.02 19.55 -19.87
CA LEU A 23 20.36 19.23 -20.30
C LEU A 23 21.09 20.41 -20.99
N MET A 24 20.37 21.47 -21.35
CA MET A 24 21.00 22.69 -21.91
C MET A 24 21.89 23.34 -20.87
N ASP A 25 23.05 23.82 -21.31
CA ASP A 25 24.03 24.53 -20.50
C ASP A 25 24.58 23.72 -19.28
N THR A 26 24.47 22.39 -19.33
CA THR A 26 25.01 21.48 -18.32
C THR A 26 26.45 21.07 -18.65
N PRO A 27 27.26 20.65 -17.66
CA PRO A 27 28.59 20.12 -17.89
C PRO A 27 28.65 18.97 -18.90
N ALA A 28 29.82 18.75 -19.47
CA ALA A 28 30.08 17.57 -20.32
C ALA A 28 29.85 16.26 -19.55
N GLU A 29 29.31 15.25 -20.24
CA GLU A 29 29.02 13.94 -19.67
C GLU A 29 29.61 12.84 -20.56
N GLU A 30 30.45 11.98 -19.99
CA GLU A 30 31.16 10.92 -20.70
C GLU A 30 30.25 10.01 -21.56
N ARG A 31 29.00 9.83 -21.17
CA ARG A 31 28.02 9.04 -21.94
C ARG A 31 27.75 9.63 -23.31
N PHE A 32 27.69 10.95 -23.46
CA PHE A 32 27.53 11.62 -24.75
C PHE A 32 28.85 11.75 -25.50
N ASP A 33 29.97 12.03 -24.81
CA ASP A 33 31.30 12.09 -25.42
C ASP A 33 31.67 10.76 -26.05
N ARG A 34 31.32 9.64 -25.41
CA ARG A 34 31.50 8.30 -25.97
C ARG A 34 30.74 8.07 -27.24
N LEU A 35 29.50 8.55 -27.33
CA LEU A 35 28.68 8.45 -28.56
C LEU A 35 29.33 9.23 -29.71
N CYS A 36 29.83 10.43 -29.41
CA CYS A 36 30.56 11.22 -30.43
C CYS A 36 31.79 10.51 -30.95
N ARG A 37 32.64 9.97 -30.04
CA ARG A 37 33.83 9.18 -30.44
C ARG A 37 33.47 7.97 -31.30
N LEU A 38 32.46 7.21 -30.89
CA LEU A 38 31.99 6.04 -31.64
C LEU A 38 31.43 6.42 -33.02
N ALA A 39 30.68 7.51 -33.13
CA ALA A 39 30.15 7.99 -34.40
C ALA A 39 31.30 8.46 -35.34
N GLN A 40 32.29 9.15 -34.79
CA GLN A 40 33.49 9.61 -35.52
C GLN A 40 34.27 8.43 -36.10
N ASP A 41 34.59 7.42 -35.24
CA ASP A 41 35.32 6.23 -35.64
C ASP A 41 34.55 5.38 -36.67
N LEU A 42 33.23 5.25 -36.50
CA LEU A 42 32.37 4.45 -37.37
C LEU A 42 32.30 5.01 -38.81
N VAL A 43 32.19 6.32 -38.94
CA VAL A 43 32.10 7.00 -40.25
C VAL A 43 33.48 7.30 -40.80
N GLY A 44 34.51 7.45 -39.94
CA GLY A 44 35.87 7.78 -40.32
C GLY A 44 36.03 9.27 -40.63
N VAL A 45 35.45 10.14 -39.82
CA VAL A 45 35.41 11.60 -40.02
C VAL A 45 36.08 12.37 -38.88
N PRO A 46 36.59 13.58 -39.11
CA PRO A 46 37.25 14.36 -38.06
C PRO A 46 36.31 14.99 -37.05
N ILE A 47 35.01 15.15 -37.35
CA ILE A 47 34.06 15.85 -36.48
C ILE A 47 32.81 15.02 -36.23
N SER A 48 32.43 14.95 -34.96
CA SER A 48 31.12 14.42 -34.53
C SER A 48 30.63 15.16 -33.29
N TYR A 49 29.31 15.34 -33.16
CA TYR A 49 28.71 15.91 -31.97
C TYR A 49 27.26 15.50 -31.77
N VAL A 50 26.82 15.55 -30.49
CA VAL A 50 25.43 15.56 -30.08
C VAL A 50 25.06 17.00 -29.78
N SER A 51 24.08 17.54 -30.48
CA SER A 51 23.60 18.90 -30.28
C SER A 51 22.15 18.94 -29.88
N LEU A 52 21.80 19.92 -29.04
CA LEU A 52 20.44 20.29 -28.68
C LEU A 52 20.12 21.65 -29.30
N ILE A 53 18.94 21.79 -29.88
CA ILE A 53 18.60 22.98 -30.69
C ILE A 53 17.40 23.68 -30.05
N ASN A 54 17.64 24.84 -29.47
CA ASN A 54 16.56 25.66 -28.90
C ASN A 54 16.02 26.65 -29.97
N GLN A 55 15.39 27.74 -29.57
CA GLN A 55 14.79 28.72 -30.45
C GLN A 55 15.83 29.45 -31.30
N ASP A 56 16.97 29.82 -30.71
CA ASP A 56 17.93 30.77 -31.31
C ASP A 56 19.31 30.17 -31.56
N ARG A 57 19.65 29.06 -30.86
CA ARG A 57 20.99 28.46 -30.92
C ARG A 57 20.95 26.95 -30.99
N GLN A 58 22.01 26.39 -31.51
CA GLN A 58 22.40 24.98 -31.46
C GLN A 58 23.53 24.85 -30.42
N TRP A 59 23.26 24.16 -29.32
CA TRP A 59 24.22 23.95 -28.25
C TRP A 59 24.75 22.51 -28.31
N PHE A 60 26.07 22.35 -28.10
CA PHE A 60 26.73 21.04 -28.18
C PHE A 60 26.80 20.41 -26.84
N LYS A 61 25.99 19.36 -26.60
CA LYS A 61 26.04 18.54 -25.39
C LYS A 61 27.34 17.73 -25.28
N ALA A 62 27.85 17.27 -26.43
CA ALA A 62 29.12 16.61 -26.59
C ALA A 62 29.67 16.89 -27.98
N SER A 63 30.97 16.98 -28.14
CA SER A 63 31.62 17.16 -29.43
C SER A 63 33.00 16.51 -29.45
N CYS A 64 33.39 15.98 -30.62
CA CYS A 64 34.74 15.53 -30.93
C CYS A 64 35.21 16.26 -32.20
N GLY A 65 36.47 16.73 -32.20
CA GLY A 65 37.06 17.43 -33.35
C GLY A 65 36.65 18.90 -33.52
N ILE A 66 35.97 19.46 -32.49
CA ILE A 66 35.62 20.89 -32.42
C ILE A 66 36.07 21.40 -31.07
N ASP A 67 37.16 22.17 -31.02
CA ASP A 67 37.68 22.72 -29.77
C ASP A 67 37.21 24.16 -29.57
N GLY A 68 36.82 24.47 -28.33
CA GLY A 68 36.49 25.84 -27.89
C GLY A 68 35.16 26.41 -28.39
N ILE A 69 34.34 25.61 -29.08
CA ILE A 69 32.99 26.01 -29.52
C ILE A 69 31.96 25.17 -28.81
N SER A 70 31.15 25.77 -27.97
CA SER A 70 30.06 25.12 -27.25
C SER A 70 28.68 25.33 -27.89
N GLU A 71 28.54 26.32 -28.77
CA GLU A 71 27.27 26.64 -29.42
C GLU A 71 27.49 27.44 -30.74
N ILE A 72 26.50 27.39 -31.59
CA ILE A 72 26.43 28.22 -32.80
C ILE A 72 25.00 28.77 -32.95
N PRO A 73 24.77 29.85 -33.74
CA PRO A 73 23.43 30.28 -34.14
C PRO A 73 22.65 29.15 -34.82
N ARG A 74 21.36 29.00 -34.46
CA ARG A 74 20.48 28.04 -35.13
C ARG A 74 20.30 28.35 -36.64
N GLU A 75 20.20 29.63 -36.91
CA GLU A 75 20.03 30.11 -38.30
C GLU A 75 21.26 29.74 -39.19
N GLY A 76 21.00 29.05 -40.31
CA GLY A 76 22.05 28.57 -41.18
C GLY A 76 22.68 27.22 -40.75
N SER A 77 22.31 26.66 -39.64
CA SER A 77 22.79 25.35 -39.22
C SER A 77 22.22 24.23 -40.12
N ILE A 78 23.10 23.33 -40.60
CA ILE A 78 22.67 22.12 -41.34
C ILE A 78 21.83 21.22 -40.42
N CYS A 79 22.13 21.20 -39.14
CA CYS A 79 21.38 20.40 -38.13
C CYS A 79 19.94 20.88 -37.93
N ASP A 80 19.64 22.18 -38.10
CA ASP A 80 18.26 22.67 -38.04
C ASP A 80 17.42 22.10 -39.21
N THR A 81 18.05 21.91 -40.38
CA THR A 81 17.39 21.24 -41.51
C THR A 81 17.16 19.77 -41.24
N THR A 82 18.12 19.06 -40.62
CA THR A 82 17.96 17.68 -40.21
C THR A 82 16.84 17.55 -39.20
N LEU A 83 16.78 18.42 -38.21
CA LEU A 83 15.73 18.47 -37.16
C LEU A 83 14.33 18.62 -37.79
N LYS A 84 14.17 19.50 -38.79
CA LYS A 84 12.88 19.78 -39.45
C LYS A 84 12.43 18.65 -40.38
N ARG A 85 13.35 17.89 -40.97
CA ARG A 85 13.04 16.78 -41.89
C ARG A 85 12.45 15.54 -41.20
N ASN A 86 12.65 15.39 -39.92
CA ASN A 86 12.26 14.20 -39.14
C ASN A 86 12.80 12.88 -39.72
N SER A 87 13.95 12.94 -40.41
CA SER A 87 14.63 11.82 -41.04
C SER A 87 16.13 12.12 -41.16
N PRO A 88 16.98 11.09 -41.24
CA PRO A 88 18.41 11.29 -41.43
C PRO A 88 18.69 12.11 -42.69
N LEU A 89 19.69 13.00 -42.60
CA LEU A 89 20.19 13.79 -43.71
C LEU A 89 21.63 13.38 -44.03
N LEU A 90 21.83 12.84 -45.21
CA LEU A 90 23.15 12.48 -45.73
C LEU A 90 23.50 13.39 -46.92
N LEU A 91 24.61 14.12 -46.81
CA LEU A 91 25.18 14.97 -47.85
C LEU A 91 26.60 14.49 -48.09
N LEU A 92 26.83 13.78 -49.21
CA LEU A 92 28.15 13.23 -49.56
C LEU A 92 29.12 14.32 -50.02
N ASP A 93 28.58 15.35 -50.70
CA ASP A 93 29.30 16.57 -51.08
C ASP A 93 28.35 17.77 -50.98
N THR A 94 28.47 18.54 -49.90
CA THR A 94 27.62 19.71 -49.65
C THR A 94 27.79 20.80 -50.72
N THR A 95 28.93 20.85 -51.41
CA THR A 95 29.20 21.85 -52.45
C THR A 95 28.43 21.59 -53.75
N GLN A 96 27.98 20.34 -53.93
CA GLN A 96 27.21 19.92 -55.12
C GLN A 96 25.70 19.88 -54.82
N ASP A 97 25.31 20.00 -53.54
CA ASP A 97 23.90 19.95 -53.12
C ASP A 97 23.22 21.32 -53.37
N PRO A 98 22.11 21.39 -54.11
CA PRO A 98 21.46 22.66 -54.44
C PRO A 98 20.98 23.46 -53.22
N ASP A 99 20.60 22.77 -52.14
CA ASP A 99 20.07 23.40 -50.92
C ASP A 99 21.19 23.91 -49.99
N PHE A 100 22.40 23.32 -50.12
CA PHE A 100 23.50 23.59 -49.17
C PHE A 100 24.74 24.23 -49.79
N CYS A 101 24.91 24.25 -51.12
CA CYS A 101 26.09 24.81 -51.79
C CYS A 101 26.35 26.29 -51.46
N SER A 102 25.31 27.03 -51.06
CA SER A 102 25.43 28.44 -50.60
C SER A 102 25.42 28.63 -49.09
N ASN A 103 25.37 27.54 -48.32
CA ASN A 103 25.34 27.60 -46.87
C ASN A 103 26.60 28.25 -46.30
N PRO A 104 26.49 29.16 -45.31
CA PRO A 104 27.66 29.85 -44.72
C PRO A 104 28.77 28.92 -44.24
N HIS A 105 28.44 27.73 -43.70
CA HIS A 105 29.39 26.75 -43.17
C HIS A 105 30.02 25.87 -44.31
N VAL A 106 29.49 25.96 -45.51
CA VAL A 106 30.02 25.29 -46.71
C VAL A 106 30.93 26.24 -47.49
N VAL A 107 30.50 27.47 -47.75
CA VAL A 107 31.28 28.46 -48.52
C VAL A 107 32.31 29.20 -47.69
N GLY A 108 32.12 29.23 -46.37
CA GLY A 108 32.99 29.83 -45.35
C GLY A 108 33.48 28.82 -44.32
N PRO A 109 34.33 29.27 -43.39
CA PRO A 109 34.77 28.39 -42.28
C PRO A 109 33.59 27.77 -41.53
N PRO A 110 33.65 26.46 -41.24
CA PRO A 110 34.77 25.52 -41.36
C PRO A 110 34.90 24.79 -42.73
N TYR A 111 34.16 25.16 -43.75
CA TYR A 111 34.20 24.57 -45.11
C TYR A 111 33.79 23.11 -45.15
N ILE A 112 32.64 22.79 -44.54
CA ILE A 112 32.10 21.43 -44.41
C ILE A 112 31.73 20.92 -45.82
N LYS A 113 32.26 19.75 -46.19
CA LYS A 113 31.98 19.10 -47.48
C LYS A 113 31.18 17.81 -47.37
N PHE A 114 31.20 17.18 -46.22
CA PHE A 114 30.39 16.00 -45.91
C PHE A 114 29.61 16.22 -44.63
N TYR A 115 28.36 15.75 -44.60
CA TYR A 115 27.50 15.80 -43.44
C TYR A 115 26.61 14.56 -43.38
N LEU A 116 26.53 13.92 -42.21
CA LEU A 116 25.52 12.95 -41.90
C LEU A 116 24.93 13.29 -40.54
N GLY A 117 23.62 13.54 -40.48
CA GLY A 117 22.91 13.88 -39.25
C GLY A 117 21.67 13.04 -39.06
N TYR A 118 21.48 12.60 -37.83
CA TYR A 118 20.28 11.93 -37.38
C TYR A 118 19.52 12.83 -36.40
N PRO A 119 18.22 13.08 -36.60
CA PRO A 119 17.43 13.79 -35.59
C PRO A 119 17.30 12.94 -34.33
N LEU A 120 17.33 13.58 -33.18
CA LEU A 120 17.12 12.92 -31.86
C LEU A 120 15.71 13.21 -31.38
N ASN A 121 14.90 12.16 -31.29
CA ASN A 121 13.51 12.27 -30.93
C ASN A 121 13.31 11.96 -29.43
N VAL A 122 12.61 12.86 -28.73
CA VAL A 122 12.24 12.73 -27.36
C VAL A 122 10.76 13.01 -27.19
N LYS A 123 10.01 12.06 -26.67
CA LYS A 123 8.55 12.19 -26.45
C LYS A 123 7.79 12.61 -27.72
N GLY A 124 8.23 12.14 -28.89
CA GLY A 124 7.62 12.46 -30.18
C GLY A 124 8.10 13.77 -30.82
N GLN A 125 9.03 14.49 -30.21
CA GLN A 125 9.57 15.76 -30.66
C GLN A 125 11.07 15.67 -30.96
N ASN A 126 11.53 16.23 -32.08
CA ASN A 126 12.95 16.31 -32.42
C ASN A 126 13.60 17.45 -31.63
N VAL A 127 14.46 17.12 -30.66
CA VAL A 127 15.09 18.11 -29.76
C VAL A 127 16.51 18.48 -30.14
N GLY A 128 17.14 17.66 -31.00
CA GLY A 128 18.53 17.84 -31.38
C GLY A 128 18.97 16.89 -32.49
N THR A 129 20.27 16.74 -32.66
CA THR A 129 20.87 15.84 -33.68
C THR A 129 22.13 15.17 -33.17
N LEU A 130 22.35 13.91 -33.59
CA LEU A 130 23.69 13.30 -33.66
C LEU A 130 24.22 13.43 -35.06
N CYS A 131 25.35 14.10 -35.23
CA CYS A 131 25.91 14.32 -36.56
C CYS A 131 27.41 14.09 -36.64
N THR A 132 27.85 13.81 -37.84
CA THR A 132 29.24 13.65 -38.26
C THR A 132 29.53 14.51 -39.48
N MET A 133 30.73 15.10 -39.55
CA MET A 133 31.12 16.02 -40.58
C MET A 133 32.57 15.81 -41.04
N ASP A 134 32.83 16.15 -42.28
CA ASP A 134 34.19 16.17 -42.85
C ASP A 134 34.41 17.40 -43.74
N PHE A 135 35.68 17.80 -43.85
CA PHE A 135 36.19 18.83 -44.75
C PHE A 135 36.46 18.28 -46.16
N GLN A 136 36.30 16.97 -46.36
CA GLN A 136 36.44 16.29 -47.64
C GLN A 136 35.11 15.65 -48.02
N PRO A 137 34.77 15.62 -49.34
CA PRO A 137 33.60 14.89 -49.80
C PRO A 137 33.82 13.38 -49.66
N HIS A 138 32.77 12.63 -49.45
CA HIS A 138 32.77 11.17 -49.39
C HIS A 138 32.14 10.53 -50.59
N SER A 139 32.60 9.36 -51.02
CA SER A 139 32.05 8.63 -52.17
C SER A 139 30.79 7.82 -51.80
N GLY A 140 30.50 7.65 -50.55
CA GLY A 140 29.33 6.91 -50.01
C GLY A 140 29.61 6.31 -48.64
N LEU A 141 28.55 5.82 -48.02
CA LEU A 141 28.62 5.01 -46.80
C LEU A 141 27.94 3.66 -47.05
N SER A 142 28.48 2.61 -46.41
CA SER A 142 27.85 1.30 -46.47
C SER A 142 26.54 1.27 -45.68
N GLU A 143 25.60 0.38 -46.07
CA GLU A 143 24.36 0.16 -45.35
C GLU A 143 24.61 -0.17 -43.87
N LYS A 144 25.71 -0.89 -43.59
CA LYS A 144 26.12 -1.25 -42.24
C LYS A 144 26.52 -0.01 -41.43
N GLN A 145 27.24 0.95 -41.99
CA GLN A 145 27.56 2.21 -41.29
C GLN A 145 26.31 3.03 -41.01
N LEU A 146 25.38 3.13 -41.93
CA LEU A 146 24.12 3.83 -41.75
C LEU A 146 23.27 3.17 -40.66
N ALA A 147 23.15 1.83 -40.63
CA ALA A 147 22.42 1.09 -39.59
C ALA A 147 23.05 1.25 -38.23
N HIS A 148 24.38 1.29 -38.13
CA HIS A 148 25.05 1.53 -36.84
C HIS A 148 24.89 2.98 -36.38
N MET A 149 24.90 3.97 -37.29
CA MET A 149 24.62 5.36 -36.94
C MET A 149 23.18 5.55 -36.46
N ASP A 150 22.19 4.89 -37.07
CA ASP A 150 20.81 4.85 -36.57
C ASP A 150 20.75 4.29 -35.14
N SER A 151 21.49 3.21 -34.89
CA SER A 151 21.56 2.61 -33.55
C SER A 151 22.20 3.54 -32.51
N LEU A 152 23.25 4.28 -32.89
CA LEU A 152 23.86 5.28 -32.01
C LEU A 152 22.92 6.46 -31.75
N ALA A 153 22.15 6.90 -32.73
CA ALA A 153 21.15 7.95 -32.54
C ALA A 153 20.07 7.51 -31.52
N ARG A 154 19.57 6.28 -31.62
CA ARG A 154 18.61 5.71 -30.66
C ARG A 154 19.20 5.57 -29.24
N ILE A 155 20.48 5.23 -29.13
CA ILE A 155 21.18 5.23 -27.83
C ILE A 155 21.24 6.66 -27.29
N ALA A 156 21.57 7.66 -28.14
CA ALA A 156 21.58 9.06 -27.71
C ALA A 156 20.20 9.54 -27.22
N GLU A 157 19.11 9.15 -27.87
CA GLU A 157 17.75 9.41 -27.43
C GLU A 157 17.47 8.81 -26.06
N THR A 158 17.90 7.56 -25.82
CA THR A 158 17.76 6.90 -24.53
C THR A 158 18.56 7.62 -23.44
N GLU A 159 19.80 8.02 -23.74
CA GLU A 159 20.65 8.75 -22.81
C GLU A 159 20.09 10.15 -22.46
N LEU A 160 19.43 10.82 -23.41
CA LEU A 160 18.74 12.08 -23.15
C LEU A 160 17.59 11.92 -22.14
N LEU A 161 16.86 10.79 -22.19
CA LEU A 161 15.73 10.51 -21.31
C LEU A 161 16.10 9.91 -19.96
N LEU A 162 17.32 9.41 -19.79
CA LEU A 162 17.71 8.61 -18.63
C LEU A 162 17.53 9.36 -17.30
N LYS A 163 17.90 10.64 -17.25
CA LYS A 163 17.77 11.46 -16.02
C LYS A 163 16.29 11.61 -15.63
N ASP A 164 15.45 12.01 -16.57
CA ASP A 164 13.99 12.20 -16.36
C ASP A 164 13.33 10.89 -15.88
N THR A 165 13.72 9.77 -16.48
CA THR A 165 13.20 8.45 -16.09
C THR A 165 13.61 8.06 -14.66
N LEU A 166 14.87 8.25 -14.29
CA LEU A 166 15.38 7.92 -12.96
C LEU A 166 14.74 8.78 -11.87
N GLU A 167 14.59 10.08 -12.11
CA GLU A 167 13.94 11.01 -11.19
C GLU A 167 12.45 10.65 -10.99
N THR A 168 11.75 10.35 -12.09
CA THR A 168 10.34 9.91 -12.04
C THR A 168 10.20 8.60 -11.25
N GLN A 169 11.08 7.62 -11.48
CA GLN A 169 11.07 6.37 -10.73
C GLN A 169 11.35 6.58 -9.24
N ALA A 170 12.30 7.44 -8.89
CA ALA A 170 12.62 7.77 -7.50
C ALA A 170 11.40 8.40 -6.80
N GLN A 171 10.71 9.34 -7.44
CA GLN A 171 9.49 9.96 -6.91
C GLN A 171 8.35 8.95 -6.71
N LEU A 172 8.15 8.04 -7.68
CA LEU A 172 7.14 6.98 -7.56
C LEU A 172 7.42 6.03 -6.40
N ILE A 173 8.68 5.64 -6.21
CA ILE A 173 9.10 4.79 -5.09
C ILE A 173 8.86 5.51 -3.76
N GLN A 174 9.24 6.78 -3.65
CA GLN A 174 9.01 7.57 -2.45
C GLN A 174 7.52 7.68 -2.12
N HIS A 175 6.70 8.04 -3.11
CA HIS A 175 5.25 8.17 -2.90
C HIS A 175 4.60 6.85 -2.50
N ARG A 176 5.02 5.74 -3.11
CA ARG A 176 4.56 4.40 -2.71
C ARG A 176 4.91 4.08 -1.25
N ASN A 177 6.13 4.42 -0.82
CA ASN A 177 6.56 4.17 0.56
C ASN A 177 5.74 5.02 1.56
N GLU A 178 5.49 6.30 1.25
CA GLU A 178 4.64 7.17 2.07
C GLU A 178 3.20 6.63 2.20
N LEU A 179 2.62 6.12 1.10
CA LEU A 179 1.30 5.50 1.12
C LEU A 179 1.30 4.21 1.95
N HIS A 180 2.36 3.40 1.84
CA HIS A 180 2.50 2.18 2.63
C HIS A 180 2.56 2.48 4.12
N GLU A 181 3.39 3.43 4.55
CA GLU A 181 3.48 3.85 5.95
C GLU A 181 2.16 4.39 6.49
N LYS A 182 1.43 5.20 5.70
CA LYS A 182 0.10 5.68 6.07
C LYS A 182 -0.90 4.54 6.24
N ASN A 183 -0.91 3.56 5.33
CA ASN A 183 -1.78 2.40 5.41
C ASN A 183 -1.45 1.54 6.64
N GLU A 184 -0.18 1.30 6.93
CA GLU A 184 0.26 0.57 8.12
C GLU A 184 -0.14 1.33 9.41
N PHE A 185 0.00 2.65 9.41
CA PHE A 185 -0.46 3.47 10.54
C PHE A 185 -1.97 3.35 10.75
N VAL A 186 -2.76 3.49 9.67
CA VAL A 186 -4.23 3.35 9.72
C VAL A 186 -4.63 1.97 10.22
N ARG A 187 -4.02 0.89 9.69
CA ARG A 187 -4.26 -0.48 10.16
C ARG A 187 -3.93 -0.65 11.63
N ARG A 188 -2.79 -0.14 12.10
CA ARG A 188 -2.38 -0.22 13.51
C ARG A 188 -3.31 0.54 14.45
N VAL A 189 -3.80 1.71 14.02
CA VAL A 189 -4.76 2.50 14.80
C VAL A 189 -6.13 1.81 14.80
N LEU A 190 -6.63 1.39 13.64
CA LEU A 190 -7.90 0.69 13.53
C LEU A 190 -7.89 -0.63 14.29
N GLY A 191 -6.83 -1.44 14.21
CA GLY A 191 -6.70 -2.71 14.93
C GLY A 191 -6.68 -2.60 16.47
N ARG A 192 -6.61 -1.37 17.02
CA ARG A 192 -6.82 -1.13 18.46
C ARG A 192 -8.28 -0.91 18.82
N TYR A 193 -9.13 -0.56 17.86
CA TYR A 193 -10.54 -0.21 18.05
C TYR A 193 -11.49 -1.18 17.36
N VAL A 194 -10.97 -1.97 16.42
CA VAL A 194 -11.71 -2.92 15.60
C VAL A 194 -10.85 -4.18 15.46
N THR A 195 -11.43 -5.35 15.49
CA THR A 195 -10.67 -6.61 15.31
C THR A 195 -10.04 -6.66 13.92
N ASP A 196 -8.93 -7.41 13.77
CA ASP A 196 -8.25 -7.56 12.49
C ASP A 196 -9.19 -8.11 11.39
N ASP A 197 -10.12 -8.99 11.75
CA ASP A 197 -11.13 -9.57 10.85
C ASP A 197 -12.17 -8.52 10.41
N GLU A 198 -12.62 -7.66 11.32
CA GLU A 198 -13.51 -6.53 10.98
C GLU A 198 -12.79 -5.51 10.10
N ALA A 199 -11.54 -5.18 10.42
CA ALA A 199 -10.72 -4.28 9.61
C ALA A 199 -10.46 -4.86 8.21
N ALA A 200 -10.19 -6.17 8.10
CA ALA A 200 -10.01 -6.87 6.84
C ALA A 200 -11.30 -6.90 6.01
N HIS A 201 -12.46 -7.12 6.66
CA HIS A 201 -13.76 -7.11 6.00
C HIS A 201 -14.09 -5.71 5.45
N VAL A 202 -13.91 -4.67 6.24
CA VAL A 202 -14.12 -3.27 5.84
C VAL A 202 -13.18 -2.87 4.69
N LEU A 203 -11.91 -3.30 4.70
CA LEU A 203 -10.93 -2.95 3.68
C LEU A 203 -11.08 -3.75 2.38
N SER A 204 -11.61 -4.99 2.44
CA SER A 204 -11.78 -5.84 1.26
C SER A 204 -13.04 -5.54 0.45
N ALA A 205 -14.07 -5.00 1.09
CA ALA A 205 -15.35 -4.70 0.45
C ALA A 205 -15.95 -3.37 0.94
N PRO A 206 -15.33 -2.23 0.63
CA PRO A 206 -15.82 -0.92 1.07
C PRO A 206 -17.24 -0.58 0.54
N GLU A 207 -17.67 -1.24 -0.54
CA GLU A 207 -19.01 -1.09 -1.11
C GLU A 207 -20.09 -1.88 -0.34
N GLU A 208 -19.71 -2.82 0.52
CA GLU A 208 -20.60 -3.62 1.35
C GLU A 208 -20.88 -3.00 2.74
N LEU A 209 -20.38 -1.79 3.00
CA LEU A 209 -20.67 -1.03 4.21
C LEU A 209 -22.09 -0.46 4.26
N HIS A 210 -23.08 -1.30 3.91
CA HIS A 210 -24.47 -0.94 4.05
C HIS A 210 -25.02 -1.39 5.42
N LEU A 211 -25.99 -0.62 5.94
CA LEU A 211 -26.77 -1.02 7.10
C LEU A 211 -27.53 -2.30 6.76
N GLY A 212 -27.46 -3.29 7.65
CA GLY A 212 -28.13 -4.55 7.49
C GLY A 212 -27.34 -5.71 8.09
N GLY A 213 -27.87 -6.90 7.95
CA GLY A 213 -27.21 -8.10 8.45
C GLY A 213 -27.87 -9.36 7.92
N GLU A 214 -27.21 -10.47 8.15
CA GLU A 214 -27.66 -11.81 7.79
C GLU A 214 -28.02 -12.64 9.03
N ARG A 215 -28.91 -13.61 8.85
CA ARG A 215 -29.21 -14.59 9.89
C ARG A 215 -28.13 -15.64 9.95
N ARG A 216 -27.50 -15.78 11.12
CA ARG A 216 -26.42 -16.73 11.33
C ARG A 216 -26.53 -17.40 12.69
N GLU A 217 -26.21 -18.67 12.76
CA GLU A 217 -26.06 -19.36 14.03
C GLU A 217 -24.65 -19.12 14.56
N VAL A 218 -24.57 -18.62 15.79
CA VAL A 218 -23.33 -18.25 16.47
C VAL A 218 -23.36 -18.75 17.92
N THR A 219 -22.19 -18.81 18.55
CA THR A 219 -22.09 -18.96 19.99
C THR A 219 -21.61 -17.67 20.61
N ILE A 220 -22.32 -17.22 21.63
CA ILE A 220 -22.07 -16.00 22.37
C ILE A 220 -21.47 -16.37 23.69
N LEU A 221 -20.35 -15.76 24.04
CA LEU A 221 -19.70 -15.81 25.34
C LEU A 221 -19.83 -14.45 25.98
N MET A 222 -20.38 -14.43 27.19
CA MET A 222 -20.40 -13.27 28.07
C MET A 222 -19.55 -13.58 29.29
N SER A 223 -18.64 -12.68 29.67
CA SER A 223 -17.91 -12.78 30.95
C SER A 223 -18.01 -11.47 31.71
N ASP A 224 -18.02 -11.54 33.05
CA ASP A 224 -18.12 -10.38 33.91
C ASP A 224 -17.41 -10.64 35.23
N LEU A 225 -16.83 -9.61 35.87
CA LEU A 225 -16.13 -9.74 37.13
C LEU A 225 -17.11 -9.80 38.29
N ARG A 226 -16.88 -10.69 39.23
CA ARG A 226 -17.70 -10.82 40.42
C ARG A 226 -17.27 -9.80 41.48
N GLY A 227 -18.25 -9.06 41.98
CA GLY A 227 -18.01 -8.05 43.06
C GLY A 227 -17.25 -6.81 42.56
N PHE A 228 -17.20 -6.57 41.27
CA PHE A 228 -16.48 -5.42 40.69
C PHE A 228 -17.07 -4.08 41.13
N THR A 229 -18.39 -3.90 41.07
CA THR A 229 -19.06 -2.66 41.51
C THR A 229 -18.72 -2.25 42.93
N PRO A 230 -18.89 -3.13 43.97
CA PRO A 230 -18.47 -2.80 45.33
C PRO A 230 -16.95 -2.56 45.46
N MET A 231 -16.12 -3.17 44.63
CA MET A 231 -14.67 -2.95 44.62
C MET A 231 -14.34 -1.57 44.04
N SER A 232 -14.95 -1.22 42.94
CA SER A 232 -14.72 0.07 42.28
C SER A 232 -15.11 1.26 43.14
N ASP A 233 -16.16 1.11 43.99
CA ASP A 233 -16.57 2.14 44.93
C ASP A 233 -15.56 2.36 46.08
N ARG A 234 -14.66 1.39 46.33
CA ARG A 234 -13.66 1.43 47.42
C ARG A 234 -12.24 1.74 46.98
N CYS A 235 -11.95 1.59 45.70
CA CYS A 235 -10.63 1.80 45.14
C CYS A 235 -10.52 3.19 44.47
N ALA A 236 -9.31 3.72 44.35
CA ALA A 236 -9.05 4.89 43.53
C ALA A 236 -9.32 4.56 42.04
N PRO A 237 -9.85 5.50 41.24
CA PRO A 237 -10.17 5.27 39.84
C PRO A 237 -9.01 4.71 39.00
N GLU A 238 -7.79 5.15 39.30
CA GLU A 238 -6.58 4.69 38.61
C GLU A 238 -6.30 3.21 38.90
N THR A 239 -6.53 2.78 40.12
CA THR A 239 -6.42 1.37 40.58
C THR A 239 -7.46 0.50 39.87
N VAL A 240 -8.69 0.99 39.75
CA VAL A 240 -9.76 0.29 39.01
C VAL A 240 -9.40 0.07 37.57
N VAL A 241 -8.87 1.12 36.87
CA VAL A 241 -8.42 1.05 35.50
C VAL A 241 -7.24 0.08 35.35
N SER A 242 -6.29 0.06 36.31
CA SER A 242 -5.16 -0.87 36.27
C SER A 242 -5.64 -2.32 36.37
N ILE A 243 -6.53 -2.62 37.32
CA ILE A 243 -7.13 -3.96 37.50
C ILE A 243 -7.86 -4.39 36.23
N LEU A 244 -8.69 -3.53 35.66
CA LEU A 244 -9.39 -3.81 34.41
C LEU A 244 -8.43 -4.08 33.24
N ASN A 245 -7.37 -3.29 33.09
CA ASN A 245 -6.40 -3.48 32.04
C ASN A 245 -5.66 -4.81 32.14
N HIS A 246 -5.28 -5.25 33.36
CA HIS A 246 -4.70 -6.58 33.59
C HIS A 246 -5.68 -7.69 33.19
N TYR A 247 -6.92 -7.60 33.63
CA TYR A 247 -7.95 -8.57 33.29
C TYR A 247 -8.21 -8.63 31.79
N LEU A 248 -8.52 -7.49 31.18
CA LEU A 248 -8.84 -7.40 29.77
C LEU A 248 -7.68 -7.84 28.87
N HIS A 249 -6.43 -7.51 29.22
CA HIS A 249 -5.26 -7.95 28.48
C HIS A 249 -5.22 -9.47 28.31
N HIS A 250 -5.36 -10.21 29.42
CA HIS A 250 -5.33 -11.67 29.39
C HIS A 250 -6.57 -12.28 28.71
N MET A 251 -7.75 -11.73 28.96
CA MET A 251 -9.00 -12.26 28.40
C MET A 251 -9.13 -12.03 26.90
N VAL A 252 -8.74 -10.85 26.43
CA VAL A 252 -8.68 -10.53 24.99
C VAL A 252 -7.70 -11.44 24.26
N GLU A 253 -6.52 -11.67 24.84
CA GLU A 253 -5.53 -12.58 24.26
C GLU A 253 -6.05 -14.01 24.08
N VAL A 254 -6.77 -14.52 25.08
CA VAL A 254 -7.43 -15.84 25.01
C VAL A 254 -8.53 -15.83 23.94
N ALA A 255 -9.39 -14.82 23.92
CA ALA A 255 -10.47 -14.71 22.95
C ALA A 255 -9.95 -14.74 21.50
N LEU A 256 -8.92 -13.94 21.21
CA LEU A 256 -8.30 -13.89 19.88
C LEU A 256 -7.63 -15.21 19.49
N ARG A 257 -6.99 -15.91 20.44
CA ARG A 257 -6.39 -17.24 20.20
C ARG A 257 -7.41 -18.29 19.75
N TRP A 258 -8.63 -18.19 20.24
CA TRP A 258 -9.74 -19.06 19.85
C TRP A 258 -10.52 -18.53 18.64
N ASN A 259 -10.04 -17.46 17.99
CA ASN A 259 -10.71 -16.78 16.89
C ASN A 259 -12.12 -16.28 17.28
N GLY A 260 -12.27 -15.78 18.51
CA GLY A 260 -13.45 -15.08 18.96
C GLY A 260 -13.41 -13.62 18.56
N THR A 261 -14.52 -13.09 18.08
CA THR A 261 -14.70 -11.68 17.76
C THR A 261 -15.19 -10.95 18.98
N ILE A 262 -14.45 -9.97 19.48
CA ILE A 262 -14.85 -9.16 20.64
C ILE A 262 -15.83 -8.11 20.14
N ASP A 263 -17.11 -8.32 20.41
CA ASP A 263 -18.15 -7.38 20.01
C ASP A 263 -18.15 -6.12 20.89
N GLU A 264 -18.10 -6.29 22.21
CA GLU A 264 -18.19 -5.15 23.11
C GLU A 264 -17.47 -5.40 24.45
N ILE A 265 -16.88 -4.32 24.97
CA ILE A 265 -16.37 -4.23 26.35
C ILE A 265 -17.29 -3.28 27.11
N ILE A 266 -18.09 -3.81 28.01
CA ILE A 266 -19.10 -3.06 28.77
C ILE A 266 -18.67 -2.98 30.26
N GLY A 267 -17.86 -1.97 30.58
CA GLY A 267 -17.23 -1.88 31.89
C GLY A 267 -16.23 -3.03 32.11
N ASP A 268 -16.56 -3.96 32.99
CA ASP A 268 -15.81 -5.18 33.29
C ASP A 268 -16.32 -6.43 32.54
N ALA A 269 -17.40 -6.27 31.76
CA ALA A 269 -17.98 -7.36 30.98
C ALA A 269 -17.39 -7.40 29.57
N LEU A 270 -17.22 -8.63 29.05
CA LEU A 270 -16.84 -8.91 27.69
C LEU A 270 -17.95 -9.65 26.93
N LEU A 271 -18.31 -9.16 25.76
CA LEU A 271 -19.16 -9.85 24.81
C LEU A 271 -18.31 -10.36 23.66
N ILE A 272 -18.23 -11.67 23.50
CA ILE A 272 -17.42 -12.34 22.47
C ILE A 272 -18.32 -13.23 21.62
N ILE A 273 -18.13 -13.19 20.30
CA ILE A 273 -18.90 -13.93 19.32
C ILE A 273 -18.01 -14.94 18.62
N PHE A 274 -18.52 -16.16 18.45
CA PHE A 274 -17.89 -17.21 17.66
C PHE A 274 -18.82 -17.61 16.49
N GLY A 275 -18.30 -17.65 15.26
CA GLY A 275 -19.06 -17.91 14.05
C GLY A 275 -19.41 -16.67 13.22
N ALA A 276 -18.91 -15.47 13.61
CA ALA A 276 -19.00 -14.23 12.87
C ALA A 276 -17.79 -13.33 13.20
N PRO A 277 -17.31 -12.47 12.24
CA PRO A 277 -17.77 -12.29 10.86
C PRO A 277 -17.48 -13.50 9.99
N LEU A 278 -16.43 -14.25 10.26
CA LEU A 278 -16.09 -15.48 9.54
C LEU A 278 -16.93 -16.65 10.04
N GLN A 279 -17.47 -17.43 9.12
CA GLN A 279 -18.21 -18.64 9.47
C GLN A 279 -17.28 -19.70 10.07
N GLN A 280 -17.67 -20.27 11.20
CA GLN A 280 -16.93 -21.32 11.90
C GLN A 280 -17.91 -22.48 12.21
N GLU A 281 -17.64 -23.65 11.69
CA GLU A 281 -18.49 -24.83 11.94
C GLU A 281 -18.38 -25.32 13.39
N ASP A 282 -17.25 -25.05 14.04
CA ASP A 282 -16.92 -25.42 15.42
C ASP A 282 -17.07 -24.28 16.44
N HIS A 283 -17.90 -23.26 16.13
CA HIS A 283 -18.07 -22.07 16.97
C HIS A 283 -18.41 -22.37 18.44
N ALA A 284 -19.25 -23.37 18.72
CA ALA A 284 -19.61 -23.75 20.08
C ALA A 284 -18.40 -24.35 20.84
N PHE A 285 -17.61 -25.17 20.19
CA PHE A 285 -16.40 -25.74 20.74
C PHE A 285 -15.34 -24.70 21.03
N ARG A 286 -15.13 -23.74 20.13
CA ARG A 286 -14.20 -22.63 20.32
C ARG A 286 -14.62 -21.77 21.51
N ALA A 287 -15.89 -21.42 21.58
CA ALA A 287 -16.44 -20.62 22.68
C ALA A 287 -16.25 -21.30 24.03
N ALA A 288 -16.57 -22.58 24.13
CA ALA A 288 -16.43 -23.33 25.40
C ALA A 288 -14.95 -23.54 25.80
N SER A 289 -14.08 -23.82 24.81
CA SER A 289 -12.64 -23.92 25.05
C SER A 289 -12.02 -22.57 25.46
N CYS A 290 -12.47 -21.49 24.86
CA CYS A 290 -12.11 -20.13 25.26
C CYS A 290 -12.53 -19.85 26.72
N ALA A 291 -13.77 -20.17 27.07
CA ALA A 291 -14.27 -19.99 28.43
C ALA A 291 -13.45 -20.76 29.47
N VAL A 292 -13.09 -22.02 29.18
CA VAL A 292 -12.24 -22.83 30.07
C VAL A 292 -10.86 -22.22 30.22
N GLU A 293 -10.23 -21.80 29.11
CA GLU A 293 -8.91 -21.17 29.14
C GLU A 293 -8.94 -19.80 29.85
N MET A 294 -10.00 -19.00 29.67
CA MET A 294 -10.17 -17.74 30.41
C MET A 294 -10.20 -17.97 31.92
N GLN A 295 -10.93 -18.97 32.39
CA GLN A 295 -10.96 -19.32 33.83
C GLN A 295 -9.58 -19.79 34.33
N GLN A 296 -8.86 -20.58 33.54
CA GLN A 296 -7.50 -21.01 33.91
C GLN A 296 -6.52 -19.83 33.99
N ARG A 297 -6.66 -18.85 33.10
CA ARG A 297 -5.84 -17.63 33.08
C ARG A 297 -6.08 -16.69 34.25
N MET A 298 -7.19 -16.81 34.96
CA MET A 298 -7.47 -15.98 36.11
C MET A 298 -6.41 -16.14 37.22
N ALA A 299 -5.73 -17.28 37.30
CA ALA A 299 -4.60 -17.47 38.21
C ALA A 299 -3.46 -16.49 37.91
N GLU A 300 -3.05 -16.41 36.62
CA GLU A 300 -1.98 -15.50 36.17
C GLU A 300 -2.40 -14.03 36.37
N VAL A 301 -3.66 -13.70 36.07
CA VAL A 301 -4.20 -12.35 36.33
C VAL A 301 -4.04 -11.98 37.80
N ASN A 302 -4.44 -12.88 38.69
CA ASN A 302 -4.36 -12.63 40.14
C ASN A 302 -2.91 -12.58 40.65
N GLU A 303 -1.98 -13.31 40.07
CA GLU A 303 -0.54 -13.19 40.35
C GLU A 303 -0.02 -11.82 40.00
N CYS A 304 -0.36 -11.30 38.78
CA CYS A 304 0.00 -9.95 38.38
C CYS A 304 -0.58 -8.89 39.31
N LEU A 305 -1.86 -9.00 39.64
CA LEU A 305 -2.52 -8.08 40.59
C LEU A 305 -1.90 -8.10 41.97
N ALA A 306 -1.57 -9.28 42.51
CA ALA A 306 -0.91 -9.43 43.81
C ALA A 306 0.48 -8.79 43.84
N ALA A 307 1.23 -8.88 42.73
CA ALA A 307 2.55 -8.23 42.58
C ALA A 307 2.48 -6.71 42.68
N GLU A 308 1.35 -6.11 42.28
CA GLU A 308 1.09 -4.66 42.39
C GLU A 308 0.33 -4.28 43.68
N GLY A 309 0.01 -5.26 44.54
CA GLY A 309 -0.70 -5.03 45.80
C GLY A 309 -2.21 -4.84 45.63
N PHE A 310 -2.79 -5.27 44.50
CA PHE A 310 -4.21 -5.19 44.24
C PHE A 310 -4.96 -6.43 44.78
N PRO A 311 -6.28 -6.33 45.03
CA PRO A 311 -7.08 -7.46 45.45
C PRO A 311 -7.26 -8.50 44.35
N ALA A 312 -7.39 -9.76 44.71
CA ALA A 312 -7.74 -10.82 43.79
C ALA A 312 -9.19 -10.63 43.26
N ILE A 313 -9.37 -10.97 42.00
CA ILE A 313 -10.66 -10.90 41.30
C ILE A 313 -11.05 -12.27 40.75
N SER A 314 -12.32 -12.46 40.48
CA SER A 314 -12.87 -13.65 39.85
C SER A 314 -13.90 -13.28 38.81
N CYS A 315 -14.03 -14.07 37.76
CA CYS A 315 -15.04 -13.85 36.72
C CYS A 315 -16.02 -15.02 36.64
N GLY A 316 -17.23 -14.70 36.18
CA GLY A 316 -18.24 -15.66 35.75
C GLY A 316 -18.38 -15.64 34.24
N ILE A 317 -18.66 -16.79 33.61
CA ILE A 317 -18.81 -16.89 32.16
C ILE A 317 -20.12 -17.59 31.80
N GLY A 318 -20.88 -16.97 30.87
CA GLY A 318 -22.12 -17.51 30.31
C GLY A 318 -21.99 -17.79 28.82
N LEU A 319 -22.46 -18.97 28.37
CA LEU A 319 -22.44 -19.40 26.99
C LEU A 319 -23.86 -19.64 26.48
N ASN A 320 -24.14 -19.17 25.26
CA ASN A 320 -25.38 -19.49 24.56
C ASN A 320 -25.17 -19.57 23.04
N THR A 321 -25.73 -20.62 22.45
CA THR A 321 -25.73 -20.84 20.97
C THR A 321 -27.11 -20.56 20.41
N GLY A 322 -27.19 -19.82 19.31
CA GLY A 322 -28.47 -19.58 18.62
C GLY A 322 -28.37 -18.70 17.42
N VAL A 323 -29.48 -18.60 16.69
CA VAL A 323 -29.57 -17.79 15.47
C VAL A 323 -29.82 -16.34 15.82
N VAL A 324 -28.93 -15.47 15.33
CA VAL A 324 -28.95 -14.01 15.49
C VAL A 324 -28.87 -13.34 14.13
N VAL A 325 -29.07 -12.02 14.11
CA VAL A 325 -28.69 -11.20 12.96
C VAL A 325 -27.32 -10.62 13.24
N VAL A 326 -26.36 -10.89 12.36
CA VAL A 326 -24.99 -10.35 12.39
C VAL A 326 -24.81 -9.37 11.24
N GLY A 327 -24.17 -8.23 11.47
CA GLY A 327 -23.93 -7.25 10.42
C GLY A 327 -23.71 -5.85 10.94
N ASN A 328 -23.76 -4.88 10.02
CA ASN A 328 -23.56 -3.46 10.33
C ASN A 328 -24.83 -2.85 10.92
N ILE A 329 -24.79 -2.55 12.19
CA ILE A 329 -25.92 -2.05 12.99
C ILE A 329 -25.64 -0.61 13.41
N GLY A 330 -26.62 0.29 13.21
CA GLY A 330 -26.48 1.69 13.59
C GLY A 330 -27.12 2.64 12.61
N SER A 331 -26.39 3.68 12.25
CA SER A 331 -26.80 4.70 11.26
C SER A 331 -25.69 4.94 10.26
N GLU A 332 -25.99 5.60 9.13
CA GLU A 332 -24.96 5.98 8.13
C GLU A 332 -23.80 6.79 8.72
N LYS A 333 -24.02 7.52 9.82
CA LYS A 333 -22.98 8.31 10.50
C LYS A 333 -22.19 7.54 11.55
N ARG A 334 -22.75 6.45 12.06
CA ARG A 334 -22.11 5.61 13.09
C ARG A 334 -22.70 4.21 13.02
N MET A 335 -21.93 3.27 12.54
CA MET A 335 -22.28 1.87 12.48
C MET A 335 -21.21 1.04 13.20
N LYS A 336 -21.60 -0.13 13.65
CA LYS A 336 -20.75 -1.12 14.29
C LYS A 336 -21.15 -2.48 13.74
N TYR A 337 -20.17 -3.32 13.43
CA TYR A 337 -20.43 -4.73 13.17
C TYR A 337 -20.77 -5.38 14.50
N SER A 338 -21.94 -5.98 14.64
CA SER A 338 -22.44 -6.50 15.91
C SER A 338 -23.53 -7.55 15.68
N VAL A 339 -24.03 -8.09 16.77
CA VAL A 339 -25.07 -9.11 16.78
C VAL A 339 -26.33 -8.64 17.49
N VAL A 340 -27.47 -8.95 16.91
CA VAL A 340 -28.77 -8.65 17.52
C VAL A 340 -29.67 -9.89 17.52
N GLY A 341 -30.25 -10.20 18.67
CA GLY A 341 -31.21 -11.29 18.82
C GLY A 341 -31.43 -11.72 20.27
N SER A 342 -32.50 -12.47 20.48
CA SER A 342 -32.80 -13.05 21.79
C SER A 342 -31.70 -13.95 22.36
N PRO A 343 -30.88 -14.65 21.52
CA PRO A 343 -29.73 -15.43 22.04
C PRO A 343 -28.69 -14.61 22.80
N VAL A 344 -28.46 -13.32 22.40
CA VAL A 344 -27.54 -12.43 23.12
C VAL A 344 -28.02 -12.16 24.52
N ASN A 345 -29.32 -11.84 24.64
CA ASN A 345 -29.94 -11.59 25.93
C ASN A 345 -29.96 -12.84 26.83
N LEU A 346 -30.07 -14.03 26.24
CA LEU A 346 -29.99 -15.27 26.99
C LEU A 346 -28.57 -15.51 27.51
N ALA A 347 -27.54 -15.29 26.71
CA ALA A 347 -26.14 -15.38 27.12
C ALA A 347 -25.87 -14.50 28.36
N ALA A 348 -26.29 -13.23 28.30
CA ALA A 348 -26.14 -12.29 29.43
C ALA A 348 -26.86 -12.76 30.68
N ARG A 349 -28.06 -13.34 30.55
CA ARG A 349 -28.78 -13.87 31.69
C ARG A 349 -28.17 -15.15 32.24
N VAL A 350 -27.62 -16.01 31.42
CA VAL A 350 -26.85 -17.21 31.83
C VAL A 350 -25.62 -16.78 32.63
N GLU A 351 -24.91 -15.78 32.12
CA GLU A 351 -23.74 -15.20 32.76
C GLU A 351 -24.09 -14.64 34.16
N SER A 352 -25.17 -13.86 34.27
CA SER A 352 -25.58 -13.24 35.53
C SER A 352 -25.93 -14.23 36.65
N LEU A 353 -26.11 -15.50 36.35
CA LEU A 353 -26.32 -16.57 37.32
C LEU A 353 -25.02 -17.20 37.81
N THR A 354 -23.89 -16.88 37.24
CA THR A 354 -22.61 -17.49 37.60
C THR A 354 -22.04 -16.89 38.88
N ILE A 355 -21.29 -17.71 39.58
CA ILE A 355 -20.37 -17.27 40.62
C ILE A 355 -18.94 -17.19 40.06
N GLY A 356 -18.00 -16.67 40.87
CA GLY A 356 -16.60 -16.61 40.48
C GLY A 356 -16.01 -17.99 40.16
N GLY A 357 -15.29 -18.11 39.03
CA GLY A 357 -14.72 -19.36 38.58
C GLY A 357 -15.66 -20.28 37.77
N GLN A 358 -16.97 -19.95 37.69
CA GLN A 358 -17.98 -20.79 37.10
C GLN A 358 -18.21 -20.50 35.61
N ILE A 359 -18.47 -21.55 34.83
CA ILE A 359 -18.94 -21.44 33.42
C ILE A 359 -20.33 -22.07 33.36
N LEU A 360 -21.34 -21.27 33.03
CA LEU A 360 -22.70 -21.75 32.79
C LEU A 360 -23.04 -21.71 31.29
N SER A 361 -23.79 -22.69 30.84
CA SER A 361 -24.14 -22.84 29.42
C SER A 361 -25.61 -23.16 29.23
N SER A 362 -26.22 -22.65 28.18
CA SER A 362 -27.55 -23.03 27.74
C SER A 362 -27.58 -24.46 27.17
N GLU A 363 -28.79 -25.03 27.10
CA GLU A 363 -29.01 -26.36 26.52
C GLU A 363 -28.60 -26.41 25.02
N SER A 364 -28.85 -25.33 24.24
CA SER A 364 -28.47 -25.28 22.83
C SER A 364 -26.96 -25.38 22.64
N THR A 365 -26.18 -24.76 23.51
CA THR A 365 -24.71 -24.85 23.43
C THR A 365 -24.23 -26.27 23.78
N ILE A 366 -24.82 -26.89 24.81
CA ILE A 366 -24.48 -28.27 25.20
C ILE A 366 -24.83 -29.25 24.07
N GLN A 367 -25.97 -29.07 23.41
CA GLN A 367 -26.32 -29.86 22.23
C GLN A 367 -25.32 -29.70 21.07
N ALA A 368 -24.85 -28.48 20.82
CA ALA A 368 -23.84 -28.22 19.82
C ALA A 368 -22.44 -28.79 20.15
N LEU A 369 -22.12 -28.89 21.46
CA LEU A 369 -20.87 -29.48 21.95
C LEU A 369 -20.90 -31.01 21.96
N GLY A 370 -22.06 -31.62 22.14
CA GLY A 370 -22.21 -33.05 22.21
C GLY A 370 -21.43 -33.67 23.37
N GLU A 371 -20.73 -34.77 23.12
CA GLU A 371 -19.96 -35.51 24.12
C GLU A 371 -18.66 -34.81 24.58
N ARG A 372 -18.29 -33.71 23.93
CA ARG A 372 -17.05 -32.96 24.25
C ARG A 372 -17.13 -32.14 25.55
N ALA A 373 -18.35 -31.84 25.99
CA ALA A 373 -18.59 -31.09 27.23
C ALA A 373 -18.56 -31.99 28.45
N ASP A 374 -17.67 -31.72 29.41
CA ASP A 374 -17.72 -32.28 30.75
C ASP A 374 -18.70 -31.43 31.61
N ILE A 375 -19.83 -32.04 31.97
CA ILE A 375 -20.90 -31.33 32.67
C ILE A 375 -20.79 -31.63 34.17
N ALA A 376 -20.42 -30.61 34.94
CA ALA A 376 -20.30 -30.69 36.40
C ALA A 376 -21.65 -30.66 37.13
N GLY A 377 -22.64 -29.98 36.53
CA GLY A 377 -23.95 -29.84 37.12
C GLY A 377 -25.03 -29.32 36.15
N LYS A 378 -26.29 -29.36 36.61
CA LYS A 378 -27.41 -28.76 35.89
C LYS A 378 -28.35 -28.05 36.85
N LEU A 379 -28.89 -26.93 36.41
CA LEU A 379 -29.78 -26.07 37.18
C LEU A 379 -31.02 -25.76 36.37
N ARG A 380 -32.20 -25.80 36.95
CA ARG A 380 -33.44 -25.37 36.27
C ARG A 380 -33.93 -24.06 36.88
N VAL A 381 -34.00 -23.02 36.05
CA VAL A 381 -34.22 -21.65 36.51
C VAL A 381 -35.41 -20.99 35.79
N ASN A 382 -36.19 -20.24 36.51
CA ASN A 382 -37.18 -19.33 35.95
C ASN A 382 -36.49 -18.03 35.62
N MET A 383 -36.44 -17.66 34.32
CA MET A 383 -35.84 -16.41 33.89
C MET A 383 -36.90 -15.43 33.42
N LYS A 384 -36.74 -14.15 33.76
CA LYS A 384 -37.63 -13.07 33.30
C LYS A 384 -37.71 -13.03 31.77
N GLY A 385 -38.92 -13.09 31.20
CA GLY A 385 -39.16 -13.06 29.76
C GLY A 385 -39.07 -14.42 29.07
N PHE A 386 -39.09 -15.52 29.85
CA PHE A 386 -39.31 -16.89 29.37
C PHE A 386 -40.52 -17.48 30.05
N ASP A 387 -41.44 -18.08 29.29
CA ASP A 387 -42.70 -18.63 29.83
C ASP A 387 -42.49 -19.97 30.56
N ARG A 388 -41.36 -20.58 30.37
CA ARG A 388 -41.00 -21.89 30.95
C ARG A 388 -39.64 -21.86 31.59
N PRO A 389 -39.41 -22.65 32.67
CA PRO A 389 -38.07 -22.81 33.25
C PRO A 389 -37.07 -23.30 32.18
N ILE A 390 -35.90 -22.71 32.17
CA ILE A 390 -34.77 -23.08 31.28
C ILE A 390 -33.80 -23.94 32.06
N THR A 391 -33.26 -24.96 31.43
CA THR A 391 -32.17 -25.77 31.98
C THR A 391 -30.83 -25.14 31.58
N ILE A 392 -30.01 -24.89 32.59
CA ILE A 392 -28.65 -24.36 32.46
C ILE A 392 -27.70 -25.47 32.95
N TYR A 393 -26.56 -25.56 32.29
CA TYR A 393 -25.56 -26.58 32.59
C TYR A 393 -24.27 -25.89 33.04
N GLU A 394 -23.65 -26.46 34.08
CA GLU A 394 -22.34 -26.06 34.52
C GLU A 394 -21.29 -26.86 33.74
N VAL A 395 -20.38 -26.16 33.06
CA VAL A 395 -19.30 -26.74 32.27
C VAL A 395 -18.05 -26.87 33.13
N GLY A 396 -17.68 -28.09 33.47
CA GLY A 396 -16.48 -28.41 34.26
C GLY A 396 -15.24 -28.59 33.40
N GLY A 397 -15.39 -28.71 32.07
CA GLY A 397 -14.29 -28.87 31.14
C GLY A 397 -14.74 -29.12 29.70
N ILE A 398 -13.78 -29.12 28.78
CA ILE A 398 -13.97 -29.46 27.37
C ILE A 398 -12.86 -30.41 26.95
N ASP A 399 -13.23 -31.57 26.39
CA ASP A 399 -12.31 -32.68 26.08
C ASP A 399 -11.42 -32.99 27.33
N ASP A 400 -10.10 -33.00 27.18
CA ASP A 400 -9.13 -33.27 28.26
C ASP A 400 -8.84 -32.06 29.18
N ARG A 401 -9.40 -30.87 28.88
CA ARG A 401 -9.19 -29.62 29.65
C ARG A 401 -10.25 -29.51 30.74
N LYS A 402 -9.85 -29.66 31.96
CA LYS A 402 -10.74 -29.55 33.14
C LYS A 402 -10.46 -28.26 33.93
N LEU A 403 -11.50 -27.69 34.46
CA LEU A 403 -11.40 -26.67 35.51
C LEU A 403 -11.02 -27.32 36.83
N ALA A 404 -10.11 -26.70 37.56
CA ALA A 404 -9.96 -27.04 38.98
C ALA A 404 -11.23 -26.56 39.69
N LEU A 405 -12.09 -27.49 40.10
CA LEU A 405 -13.24 -27.15 40.94
C LEU A 405 -12.70 -26.56 42.23
N THR A 406 -13.00 -25.29 42.50
CA THR A 406 -12.80 -24.69 43.82
C THR A 406 -13.85 -25.26 44.74
N ASP A 407 -13.41 -25.98 45.79
CA ASP A 407 -14.25 -26.49 46.90
C ASP A 407 -15.05 -25.36 47.56
#